data_9952b5364a1024454ea48a302945a85f
#
_entry.id   9952b5364a1024454ea48a302945a85f
#
_cell.length_a   1.000
_cell.length_b   1.000
_cell.length_c   1.000
_cell.angle_alpha   90.00
_cell.angle_beta   90.00
_cell.angle_gamma   90.00
#
_symmetry.space_group_name_H-M   'P 1'
#
loop_
_entity.id
_entity.type
_entity.pdbx_description
1 polymer ?
#
loop_
_entity_poly.entity_id
_entity_poly.type
_entity_poly.pdbx_seq_one_letter_code
_entity_poly.pdbx_strand_id
1 'polypeptide(L)'
;MNKALLDTDMYSEVLKAINATIAQNAATYRQTHGVLTLSVITMLEVVKGCQQAQATGRMQRFLNAVALEEVLSLESPAAELAGRIAGELDRTGQTIGIADLIIAAIALEHKLELVTGNAAHFQRIVALGYPLTLANWR
;
A
#
# COMPACT_ATOMS: atom_id res chain seq x y z
N MET A 1 7.99 13.16 9.26
CA MET A 1 7.57 12.29 8.13
C MET A 1 6.20 12.74 7.63
N ASN A 2 6.02 12.74 6.33
CA ASN A 2 4.71 13.02 5.73
C ASN A 2 3.75 11.86 5.98
N LYS A 3 2.44 12.17 6.03
CA LYS A 3 1.44 11.12 6.12
C LYS A 3 1.53 10.24 4.86
N ALA A 4 1.44 8.94 5.03
CA ALA A 4 1.74 7.97 3.99
C ALA A 4 0.82 6.78 4.04
N LEU A 5 0.64 6.15 2.87
CA LEU A 5 -0.04 4.87 2.71
C LEU A 5 1.03 3.80 2.48
N LEU A 6 1.02 2.75 3.29
CA LEU A 6 1.91 1.61 3.09
C LEU A 6 1.28 0.64 2.10
N ASP A 7 2.06 0.15 1.13
CA ASP A 7 1.59 -0.93 0.29
C ASP A 7 1.61 -2.27 1.06
N THR A 8 1.09 -3.31 0.44
CA THR A 8 0.92 -4.61 1.10
C THR A 8 2.24 -5.20 1.56
N ASP A 9 3.26 -5.16 0.70
CA ASP A 9 4.56 -5.74 1.03
C ASP A 9 5.24 -4.96 2.15
N MET A 10 5.15 -3.64 2.13
CA MET A 10 5.77 -2.81 3.17
C MET A 10 5.10 -3.03 4.52
N TYR A 11 3.76 -3.09 4.57
CA TYR A 11 3.07 -3.38 5.81
C TYR A 11 3.41 -4.78 6.34
N SER A 12 3.51 -5.76 5.45
CA SER A 12 3.93 -7.11 5.81
C SER A 12 5.33 -7.14 6.42
N GLU A 13 6.26 -6.35 5.87
CA GLU A 13 7.61 -6.23 6.42
C GLU A 13 7.61 -5.58 7.81
N VAL A 14 6.74 -4.58 8.02
CA VAL A 14 6.57 -3.98 9.36
C VAL A 14 6.13 -5.05 10.37
N LEU A 15 5.17 -5.89 10.00
CA LEU A 15 4.65 -6.94 10.90
C LEU A 15 5.68 -8.02 11.20
N LYS A 16 6.53 -8.37 10.22
CA LYS A 16 7.60 -9.36 10.43
C LYS A 16 8.65 -8.87 11.43
N ALA A 17 8.89 -7.57 11.47
CA ALA A 17 9.84 -6.91 12.37
C ALA A 17 11.28 -7.46 12.26
N ILE A 18 11.67 -7.94 11.07
CA ILE A 18 13.01 -8.50 10.83
C ILE A 18 13.98 -7.42 10.34
N ASN A 19 13.52 -6.54 9.44
CA ASN A 19 14.35 -5.47 8.91
C ASN A 19 14.38 -4.30 9.90
N ALA A 20 15.56 -4.02 10.46
CA ALA A 20 15.72 -2.99 11.49
C ALA A 20 15.40 -1.59 10.98
N THR A 21 15.72 -1.28 9.73
CA THR A 21 15.46 0.04 9.14
C THR A 21 13.96 0.26 8.97
N ILE A 22 13.23 -0.73 8.48
CA ILE A 22 11.77 -0.65 8.36
C ILE A 22 11.13 -0.48 9.74
N ALA A 23 11.55 -1.27 10.72
CA ALA A 23 11.03 -1.19 12.09
C ALA A 23 11.25 0.21 12.68
N GLN A 24 12.44 0.79 12.47
CA GLN A 24 12.77 2.13 12.96
C GLN A 24 11.90 3.19 12.27
N ASN A 25 11.72 3.10 10.97
CA ASN A 25 10.88 4.05 10.22
C ASN A 25 9.42 3.95 10.65
N ALA A 26 8.92 2.74 10.88
CA ALA A 26 7.56 2.54 11.39
C ALA A 26 7.39 3.17 12.77
N ALA A 27 8.35 3.00 13.67
CA ALA A 27 8.31 3.60 15.00
C ALA A 27 8.32 5.13 14.92
N THR A 28 9.17 5.71 14.08
CA THR A 28 9.23 7.15 13.85
C THR A 28 7.91 7.68 13.29
N TYR A 29 7.33 6.98 12.33
CA TYR A 29 6.04 7.35 11.75
C TYR A 29 4.94 7.35 12.83
N ARG A 30 4.89 6.32 13.67
CA ARG A 30 3.91 6.24 14.75
C ARG A 30 4.03 7.38 15.76
N GLN A 31 5.24 7.86 16.01
CA GLN A 31 5.45 9.01 16.90
C GLN A 31 4.79 10.28 16.35
N THR A 32 4.78 10.45 15.03
CA THR A 32 4.21 11.62 14.37
C THR A 32 2.71 11.47 14.12
N HIS A 33 2.26 10.30 13.64
CA HIS A 33 0.90 10.10 13.14
C HIS A 33 0.05 9.15 13.98
N GLY A 34 0.62 8.48 14.95
CA GLY A 34 -0.07 7.55 15.86
C GLY A 34 -0.21 6.16 15.28
N VAL A 35 -1.00 6.00 14.22
CA VAL A 35 -1.26 4.72 13.55
C VAL A 35 -0.68 4.72 12.15
N LEU A 36 -0.45 3.52 11.62
CA LEU A 36 -0.11 3.36 10.20
C LEU A 36 -1.38 3.40 9.36
N THR A 37 -1.23 3.80 8.10
CA THR A 37 -2.34 3.85 7.14
C THR A 37 -2.09 2.84 6.04
N LEU A 38 -3.08 2.01 5.77
CA LEU A 38 -3.07 1.05 4.67
C LEU A 38 -4.45 1.02 4.01
N SER A 39 -4.60 0.26 2.92
CA SER A 39 -5.87 0.18 2.21
C SER A 39 -6.59 -1.14 2.45
N VAL A 40 -7.89 -1.17 2.14
CA VAL A 40 -8.68 -2.41 2.14
C VAL A 40 -8.11 -3.46 1.18
N ILE A 41 -7.36 -3.04 0.16
CA ILE A 41 -6.71 -3.97 -0.78
C ILE A 41 -5.64 -4.78 -0.08
N THR A 42 -4.88 -4.16 0.83
CA THR A 42 -3.90 -4.88 1.65
C THR A 42 -4.60 -5.95 2.49
N MET A 43 -5.76 -5.64 3.10
CA MET A 43 -6.53 -6.64 3.82
C MET A 43 -6.91 -7.82 2.93
N LEU A 44 -7.43 -7.53 1.74
CA LEU A 44 -7.82 -8.57 0.79
C LEU A 44 -6.63 -9.45 0.42
N GLU A 45 -5.51 -8.85 0.06
CA GLU A 45 -4.32 -9.59 -0.38
C GLU A 45 -3.74 -10.47 0.72
N VAL A 46 -3.62 -9.96 1.93
CA VAL A 46 -3.05 -10.72 3.05
C VAL A 46 -3.99 -11.84 3.48
N VAL A 47 -5.28 -11.58 3.61
CA VAL A 47 -6.27 -12.60 3.96
C VAL A 47 -6.29 -13.71 2.90
N LYS A 48 -6.27 -13.33 1.61
CA LYS A 48 -6.20 -14.29 0.51
C LYS A 48 -4.96 -15.18 0.64
N GLY A 49 -3.79 -14.58 0.86
CA GLY A 49 -2.54 -15.34 0.99
C GLY A 49 -2.55 -16.28 2.19
N CYS A 50 -3.05 -15.83 3.33
CA CYS A 50 -3.18 -16.66 4.53
C CYS A 50 -4.16 -17.82 4.32
N GLN A 51 -5.28 -17.57 3.65
CA GLN A 51 -6.27 -18.61 3.38
C GLN A 51 -5.72 -19.68 2.43
N GLN A 52 -5.01 -19.25 1.37
CA GLN A 52 -4.35 -20.19 0.46
C GLN A 52 -3.34 -21.09 1.18
N ALA A 53 -2.58 -20.52 2.10
CA ALA A 53 -1.55 -21.23 2.86
C ALA A 53 -2.13 -21.97 4.09
N GLN A 54 -3.43 -21.84 4.35
CA GLN A 54 -4.08 -22.35 5.56
C GLN A 54 -3.37 -21.89 6.84
N ALA A 55 -2.86 -20.66 6.82
CA ALA A 55 -2.08 -20.06 7.91
C ALA A 55 -3.01 -19.31 8.87
N THR A 56 -3.85 -20.03 9.60
CA THR A 56 -4.88 -19.48 10.49
C THR A 56 -4.30 -18.56 11.56
N GLY A 57 -3.20 -18.96 12.19
CA GLY A 57 -2.55 -18.13 13.22
C GLY A 57 -1.99 -16.83 12.68
N ARG A 58 -1.35 -16.86 11.50
CA ARG A 58 -0.83 -15.67 10.84
C ARG A 58 -1.97 -14.73 10.44
N MET A 59 -3.07 -15.27 9.91
CA MET A 59 -4.26 -14.49 9.58
C MET A 59 -4.80 -13.76 10.81
N GLN A 60 -4.93 -14.46 11.94
CA GLN A 60 -5.46 -13.87 13.15
C GLN A 60 -4.56 -12.75 13.68
N ARG A 61 -3.23 -12.96 13.64
CA ARG A 61 -2.27 -11.91 14.04
C ARG A 61 -2.39 -10.68 13.16
N PHE A 62 -2.54 -10.88 11.84
CA PHE A 62 -2.74 -9.77 10.91
C PHE A 62 -4.04 -9.02 11.22
N LEU A 63 -5.16 -9.73 11.39
CA LEU A 63 -6.45 -9.10 11.67
C LEU A 63 -6.42 -8.31 12.98
N ASN A 64 -5.75 -8.85 14.00
CA ASN A 64 -5.58 -8.14 15.27
C ASN A 64 -4.75 -6.87 15.11
N ALA A 65 -3.67 -6.92 14.32
CA ALA A 65 -2.81 -5.78 14.09
C ALA A 65 -3.53 -4.70 13.29
N VAL A 66 -4.21 -5.06 12.21
CA VAL A 66 -4.86 -4.11 11.31
C VAL A 66 -6.06 -3.41 11.97
N ALA A 67 -6.68 -4.04 12.96
CA ALA A 67 -7.76 -3.43 13.74
C ALA A 67 -7.31 -2.19 14.51
N LEU A 68 -6.01 -2.02 14.73
CA LEU A 68 -5.41 -0.88 15.42
C LEU A 68 -4.89 0.20 14.46
N GLU A 69 -4.99 -0.03 13.15
CA GLU A 69 -4.46 0.89 12.15
C GLU A 69 -5.59 1.65 11.44
N GLU A 70 -5.21 2.62 10.61
CA GLU A 70 -6.14 3.30 9.72
C GLU A 70 -6.23 2.55 8.41
N VAL A 71 -7.42 2.07 8.04
CA VAL A 71 -7.65 1.34 6.78
C VAL A 71 -8.54 2.18 5.88
N LEU A 72 -8.02 2.59 4.73
CA LEU A 72 -8.75 3.40 3.76
C LEU A 72 -9.54 2.50 2.81
N SER A 73 -10.80 2.87 2.61
CA SER A 73 -11.70 2.20 1.67
C SER A 73 -11.39 2.59 0.22
N LEU A 74 -11.86 1.77 -0.71
CA LEU A 74 -11.90 2.13 -2.13
C LEU A 74 -13.22 2.85 -2.40
N GLU A 75 -13.14 4.14 -2.67
CA GLU A 75 -14.31 4.96 -3.01
C GLU A 75 -14.37 5.25 -4.51
N SER A 76 -15.50 5.77 -4.98
CA SER A 76 -15.73 6.03 -6.41
C SER A 76 -14.64 6.89 -7.06
N PRO A 77 -14.16 7.99 -6.45
CA PRO A 77 -13.11 8.80 -7.08
C PRO A 77 -11.81 8.03 -7.33
N ALA A 78 -11.37 7.20 -6.37
CA ALA A 78 -10.18 6.38 -6.54
C ALA A 78 -10.40 5.28 -7.58
N ALA A 79 -11.58 4.68 -7.63
CA ALA A 79 -11.92 3.67 -8.62
C ALA A 79 -11.88 4.24 -10.04
N GLU A 80 -12.44 5.43 -10.25
CA GLU A 80 -12.38 6.13 -11.53
C GLU A 80 -10.93 6.44 -11.92
N LEU A 81 -10.15 6.96 -10.98
CA LEU A 81 -8.73 7.28 -11.20
C LEU A 81 -7.93 6.03 -11.56
N ALA A 82 -8.13 4.93 -10.83
CA ALA A 82 -7.46 3.65 -11.11
C ALA A 82 -7.78 3.17 -12.53
N GLY A 83 -9.03 3.30 -12.94
CA GLY A 83 -9.46 2.93 -14.30
C GLY A 83 -8.76 3.75 -15.38
N ARG A 84 -8.65 5.07 -15.17
CA ARG A 84 -7.95 5.97 -16.10
C ARG A 84 -6.46 5.60 -16.19
N ILE A 85 -5.80 5.39 -15.08
CA ILE A 85 -4.39 5.01 -15.04
C ILE A 85 -4.18 3.67 -15.74
N ALA A 86 -5.03 2.68 -15.42
CA ALA A 86 -4.96 1.36 -16.04
C ALA A 86 -5.07 1.43 -17.56
N GLY A 87 -6.04 2.20 -18.08
CA GLY A 87 -6.24 2.37 -19.50
C GLY A 87 -5.03 2.99 -20.20
N GLU A 88 -4.42 4.00 -19.58
CA GLU A 88 -3.23 4.64 -20.13
C GLU A 88 -2.02 3.71 -20.13
N LEU A 89 -1.81 2.95 -19.04
CA LEU A 89 -0.72 1.98 -18.96
C LEU A 89 -0.91 0.84 -19.97
N ASP A 90 -2.12 0.32 -20.11
CA ASP A 90 -2.42 -0.74 -21.08
C ASP A 90 -2.17 -0.26 -22.51
N ARG A 91 -2.56 0.96 -22.82
CA ARG A 91 -2.35 1.55 -24.14
C ARG A 91 -0.88 1.71 -24.50
N THR A 92 -0.01 1.88 -23.51
CA THR A 92 1.44 2.03 -23.70
C THR A 92 2.23 0.74 -23.43
N GLY A 93 1.53 -0.38 -23.19
CA GLY A 93 2.18 -1.67 -22.94
C GLY A 93 2.90 -1.77 -21.61
N GLN A 94 2.52 -0.96 -20.63
CA GLN A 94 3.19 -0.87 -19.31
C GLN A 94 2.26 -1.28 -18.17
N THR A 95 1.49 -2.35 -18.36
CA THR A 95 0.53 -2.80 -17.35
C THR A 95 1.16 -3.05 -15.98
N ILE A 96 0.40 -2.75 -14.94
CA ILE A 96 0.70 -3.17 -13.57
C ILE A 96 -0.52 -3.89 -13.00
N GLY A 97 -0.33 -4.65 -11.92
CA GLY A 97 -1.42 -5.41 -11.30
C GLY A 97 -2.53 -4.51 -10.79
N ILE A 98 -3.77 -5.02 -10.82
CA ILE A 98 -4.96 -4.26 -10.40
C ILE A 98 -4.87 -3.83 -8.93
N ALA A 99 -4.32 -4.68 -8.06
CA ALA A 99 -4.17 -4.35 -6.63
C ALA A 99 -3.27 -3.12 -6.46
N ASP A 100 -2.12 -3.09 -7.11
CA ASP A 100 -1.18 -1.96 -7.04
C ASP A 100 -1.77 -0.68 -7.64
N LEU A 101 -2.53 -0.82 -8.74
CA LEU A 101 -3.26 0.31 -9.33
C LEU A 101 -4.22 0.95 -8.33
N ILE A 102 -4.99 0.13 -7.63
CA ILE A 102 -5.97 0.62 -6.67
C ILE A 102 -5.27 1.26 -5.46
N ILE A 103 -4.20 0.65 -4.96
CA ILE A 103 -3.41 1.22 -3.85
C ILE A 103 -2.87 2.60 -4.25
N ALA A 104 -2.29 2.71 -5.44
CA ALA A 104 -1.78 3.99 -5.94
C ALA A 104 -2.88 5.03 -6.09
N ALA A 105 -4.04 4.64 -6.60
CA ALA A 105 -5.17 5.55 -6.76
C ALA A 105 -5.71 6.06 -5.42
N ILE A 106 -5.75 5.21 -4.40
CA ILE A 106 -6.15 5.61 -3.04
C ILE A 106 -5.13 6.62 -2.49
N ALA A 107 -3.84 6.36 -2.67
CA ALA A 107 -2.80 7.29 -2.23
C ALA A 107 -2.94 8.65 -2.92
N LEU A 108 -3.18 8.66 -4.23
CA LEU A 108 -3.39 9.89 -5.01
C LEU A 108 -4.63 10.65 -4.55
N GLU A 109 -5.75 9.95 -4.35
CA GLU A 109 -6.99 10.58 -3.91
C GLU A 109 -6.81 11.28 -2.57
N HIS A 110 -6.13 10.64 -1.63
CA HIS A 110 -5.92 11.17 -0.29
C HIS A 110 -4.66 12.03 -0.18
N LYS A 111 -3.94 12.24 -1.28
CA LYS A 111 -2.69 13.02 -1.31
C LYS A 111 -1.66 12.51 -0.31
N LEU A 112 -1.55 11.19 -0.24
CA LEU A 112 -0.60 10.50 0.63
C LEU A 112 0.63 10.07 -0.15
N GLU A 113 1.77 10.10 0.52
CA GLU A 113 2.99 9.44 0.03
C GLU A 113 2.75 7.93 0.02
N LEU A 114 3.22 7.23 -0.99
CA LEU A 114 3.12 5.76 -1.05
C LEU A 114 4.45 5.15 -0.64
N VAL A 115 4.44 4.41 0.46
CA VAL A 115 5.62 3.71 0.95
C VAL A 115 5.64 2.29 0.36
N THR A 116 6.64 2.02 -0.46
CA THR A 116 6.75 0.77 -1.22
C THR A 116 8.20 0.34 -1.37
N GLY A 117 8.44 -0.95 -1.40
CA GLY A 117 9.74 -1.51 -1.79
C GLY A 117 9.87 -1.73 -3.30
N ASN A 118 8.80 -1.46 -4.06
CA ASN A 118 8.72 -1.71 -5.50
C ASN A 118 8.54 -0.40 -6.29
N ALA A 119 9.43 0.56 -6.04
CA ALA A 119 9.34 1.89 -6.64
C ALA A 119 9.33 1.86 -8.18
N ALA A 120 10.12 0.98 -8.79
CA ALA A 120 10.18 0.87 -10.25
C ALA A 120 8.81 0.56 -10.88
N HIS A 121 7.99 -0.22 -10.20
CA HIS A 121 6.65 -0.58 -10.64
C HIS A 121 5.72 0.65 -10.64
N PHE A 122 5.71 1.39 -9.53
CA PHE A 122 4.86 2.58 -9.37
C PHE A 122 5.40 3.79 -10.15
N GLN A 123 6.69 3.79 -10.50
CA GLN A 123 7.28 4.86 -11.29
C GLN A 123 6.61 5.00 -12.67
N ARG A 124 6.02 3.94 -13.18
CA ARG A 124 5.24 3.97 -14.43
C ARG A 124 4.06 4.94 -14.33
N ILE A 125 3.43 5.03 -13.16
CA ILE A 125 2.33 5.96 -12.89
C ILE A 125 2.85 7.39 -12.81
N VAL A 126 3.96 7.59 -12.12
CA VAL A 126 4.61 8.90 -12.01
C VAL A 126 5.00 9.44 -13.40
N ALA A 127 5.52 8.56 -14.26
CA ALA A 127 5.94 8.91 -15.62
C ALA A 127 4.76 9.38 -16.50
N LEU A 128 3.53 8.98 -16.19
CA LEU A 128 2.35 9.48 -16.89
C LEU A 128 1.95 10.90 -16.47
N GLY A 129 2.57 11.45 -15.43
CA GLY A 129 2.30 12.81 -14.96
C GLY A 129 1.41 12.88 -13.72
N TYR A 130 1.00 11.75 -13.14
CA TYR A 130 0.23 11.76 -11.90
C TYR A 130 1.13 12.14 -10.71
N PRO A 131 0.64 12.96 -9.76
CA PRO A 131 1.47 13.45 -8.66
C PRO A 131 1.59 12.44 -7.52
N LEU A 132 2.06 11.24 -7.84
CA LEU A 132 2.30 10.18 -6.86
C LEU A 132 3.72 10.33 -6.30
N THR A 133 3.83 10.50 -5.00
CA THR A 133 5.11 10.58 -4.30
C THR A 133 5.43 9.22 -3.70
N LEU A 134 6.62 8.70 -3.99
CA LEU A 134 7.07 7.39 -3.53
C LEU A 134 8.13 7.52 -2.45
N ALA A 135 8.07 6.63 -1.48
CA ALA A 135 9.10 6.48 -0.45
C ALA A 135 9.38 5.00 -0.20
N ASN A 136 10.56 4.70 0.31
CA ASN A 136 10.95 3.34 0.67
C ASN A 136 11.54 3.39 2.09
N TRP A 137 11.04 2.54 2.98
CA TRP A 137 11.51 2.47 4.36
C TRP A 137 12.66 1.49 4.58
N ARG A 138 13.13 0.84 3.52
CA ARG A 138 14.27 -0.07 3.59
C ARG A 138 15.59 0.66 3.72
#